data_f1a64cecb8b08ded5365c9e7ea2c7dc3
#
_entry.id   f1a64cecb8b08ded5365c9e7ea2c7dc3
#
_cell.length_a   1.000
_cell.length_b   1.000
_cell.length_c   1.000
_cell.angle_alpha   90.00
_cell.angle_beta   90.00
_cell.angle_gamma   90.00
#
_symmetry.space_group_name_H-M   'P 1'
#
loop_
_entity.id
_entity.type
_entity.pdbx_description
1 polymer ?
#
loop_
_entity_poly.entity_id
_entity_poly.type
_entity_poly.pdbx_seq_one_letter_code
_entity_poly.pdbx_strand_id
1 'polypeptide(L)'
;MRFIGTLVLALSVMPALAADLDCQLGVTGGAVYGRSQHVHSSGYEFTDSFNVNGRAAGVQFGCLAVRDRLRYGAALDLMDTNASGNTQERAPNQDFFAETAFDWIATMRAVGGYQLDPRVTLYVTGGLAFSAVKIRVCAVSGAFAGTCGTSSANVWGVVGGVGTQVRLSRRWSLSAEYLAFGFENKDFPAPVPFSDRGGGVDPGAQVLRAALNFHF
;
A
#
# COMPACT_ATOMS: atom_id res chain seq x y z
N MET A 1 6.92 -7.21 -37.69
CA MET A 1 6.14 -5.96 -37.80
C MET A 1 5.97 -5.39 -36.40
N ARG A 2 6.66 -4.28 -36.14
CA ARG A 2 6.66 -3.59 -34.84
C ARG A 2 5.51 -2.59 -34.85
N PHE A 3 4.51 -2.76 -33.98
CA PHE A 3 3.54 -1.71 -33.68
C PHE A 3 4.02 -0.96 -32.42
N ILE A 4 4.64 0.19 -32.64
CA ILE A 4 4.90 1.19 -31.61
C ILE A 4 3.62 1.99 -31.50
N GLY A 5 2.77 1.64 -30.53
CA GLY A 5 1.61 2.44 -30.13
C GLY A 5 2.09 3.64 -29.29
N THR A 6 2.15 4.81 -29.92
CA THR A 6 2.40 6.09 -29.25
C THR A 6 1.20 6.42 -28.37
N LEU A 7 1.31 6.21 -27.05
CA LEU A 7 0.33 6.67 -26.07
C LEU A 7 0.49 8.20 -25.94
N VAL A 8 -0.28 8.95 -26.71
CA VAL A 8 -0.43 10.39 -26.54
C VAL A 8 -1.26 10.63 -25.30
N LEU A 9 -0.59 10.93 -24.19
CA LEU A 9 -1.24 11.46 -22.99
C LEU A 9 -1.73 12.87 -23.34
N ALA A 10 -2.99 13.01 -23.71
CA ALA A 10 -3.66 14.29 -23.79
C ALA A 10 -3.81 14.84 -22.37
N LEU A 11 -2.80 15.59 -21.91
CA LEU A 11 -2.98 16.55 -20.84
C LEU A 11 -3.93 17.62 -21.38
N SER A 12 -5.23 17.42 -21.16
CA SER A 12 -6.20 18.49 -21.30
C SER A 12 -5.85 19.55 -20.26
N VAL A 13 -5.22 20.63 -20.74
CA VAL A 13 -5.01 21.87 -20.00
C VAL A 13 -6.40 22.37 -19.64
N MET A 14 -6.88 22.04 -18.44
CA MET A 14 -8.05 22.68 -17.85
C MET A 14 -7.69 24.19 -17.75
N PRO A 15 -8.59 25.09 -18.18
CA PRO A 15 -8.37 26.51 -18.04
C PRO A 15 -8.11 26.79 -16.58
N ALA A 16 -7.00 27.41 -16.26
CA ALA A 16 -6.61 27.90 -14.95
C ALA A 16 -7.60 28.98 -14.53
N LEU A 17 -8.76 28.57 -14.00
CA LEU A 17 -9.52 29.39 -13.09
C LEU A 17 -8.61 29.53 -11.87
N ALA A 18 -8.30 30.77 -11.49
CA ALA A 18 -7.35 31.15 -10.44
C ALA A 18 -7.68 30.42 -9.11
N ALA A 19 -7.19 29.21 -8.98
CA ALA A 19 -7.20 28.45 -7.75
C ALA A 19 -5.80 28.60 -7.16
N ASP A 20 -5.71 29.03 -5.92
CA ASP A 20 -4.44 29.03 -5.19
C ASP A 20 -3.97 27.58 -5.05
N LEU A 21 -2.76 27.30 -5.50
CA LEU A 21 -2.16 25.98 -5.42
C LEU A 21 -1.39 25.88 -4.10
N ASP A 22 -1.80 24.96 -3.25
CA ASP A 22 -1.16 24.66 -1.95
C ASP A 22 -0.40 23.33 -2.09
N CYS A 23 0.92 23.42 -2.28
CA CYS A 23 1.79 22.26 -2.36
C CYS A 23 2.43 21.96 -1.01
N GLN A 24 2.59 20.69 -0.69
CA GLN A 24 3.15 20.23 0.58
C GLN A 24 4.08 19.03 0.41
N LEU A 25 5.12 19.00 1.22
CA LEU A 25 6.01 17.86 1.41
C LEU A 25 5.94 17.43 2.86
N GLY A 26 5.80 16.13 3.13
CA GLY A 26 5.63 15.65 4.50
C GLY A 26 6.43 14.38 4.79
N VAL A 27 6.68 14.19 6.07
CA VAL A 27 7.16 12.90 6.62
C VAL A 27 5.98 12.22 7.31
N THR A 28 5.86 10.91 7.10
CA THR A 28 4.74 10.12 7.61
C THR A 28 5.22 8.92 8.40
N GLY A 29 4.43 8.52 9.38
CA GLY A 29 4.66 7.30 10.15
C GLY A 29 3.36 6.74 10.69
N GLY A 30 3.29 5.42 10.84
CA GLY A 30 2.05 4.77 11.26
C GLY A 30 2.16 3.28 11.48
N ALA A 31 1.00 2.66 11.70
CA ALA A 31 0.83 1.23 11.88
C ALA A 31 0.17 0.62 10.64
N VAL A 32 0.64 -0.56 10.26
CA VAL A 32 0.10 -1.37 9.18
C VAL A 32 -0.61 -2.57 9.79
N TYR A 33 -1.83 -2.82 9.34
CA TYR A 33 -2.65 -3.98 9.71
C TYR A 33 -3.09 -4.64 8.41
N GLY A 34 -2.79 -5.92 8.24
CA GLY A 34 -3.13 -6.64 7.03
C GLY A 34 -3.59 -8.06 7.33
N ARG A 35 -4.11 -8.69 6.29
CA ARG A 35 -4.38 -10.12 6.25
C ARG A 35 -3.78 -10.71 4.99
N SER A 36 -3.29 -11.92 5.10
CA SER A 36 -2.77 -12.66 3.96
C SER A 36 -3.26 -14.10 4.04
N GLN A 37 -3.50 -14.69 2.87
CA GLN A 37 -3.82 -16.10 2.71
C GLN A 37 -3.03 -16.63 1.53
N HIS A 38 -2.44 -17.81 1.68
CA HIS A 38 -1.74 -18.48 0.59
C HIS A 38 -2.63 -19.55 -0.02
N VAL A 39 -2.75 -19.51 -1.35
CA VAL A 39 -3.49 -20.51 -2.13
C VAL A 39 -2.49 -21.19 -3.05
N HIS A 40 -2.48 -22.52 -3.04
CA HIS A 40 -1.63 -23.33 -3.93
C HIS A 40 -2.07 -23.15 -5.38
N SER A 41 -1.16 -23.35 -6.34
CA SER A 41 -1.45 -23.26 -7.79
C SER A 41 -2.56 -24.22 -8.29
N SER A 42 -2.84 -25.29 -7.55
CA SER A 42 -3.99 -26.18 -7.79
C SER A 42 -5.32 -25.70 -7.23
N GLY A 43 -5.38 -24.50 -6.63
CA GLY A 43 -6.59 -23.95 -6.00
C GLY A 43 -6.82 -24.42 -4.56
N TYR A 44 -5.91 -25.23 -3.99
CA TYR A 44 -6.01 -25.65 -2.59
C TYR A 44 -5.53 -24.52 -1.66
N GLU A 45 -6.31 -24.23 -0.60
CA GLU A 45 -5.94 -23.28 0.45
C GLU A 45 -4.78 -23.85 1.28
N PHE A 46 -3.58 -23.32 1.01
CA PHE A 46 -2.36 -23.79 1.66
C PHE A 46 -2.29 -23.34 3.13
N THR A 47 -2.78 -22.13 3.43
CA THR A 47 -2.85 -21.61 4.80
C THR A 47 -4.24 -21.07 5.12
N ASP A 48 -4.58 -20.99 6.40
CA ASP A 48 -5.66 -20.15 6.87
C ASP A 48 -5.26 -18.67 6.72
N SER A 49 -6.26 -17.76 6.73
CA SER A 49 -6.00 -16.33 6.74
C SER A 49 -5.31 -15.92 8.04
N PHE A 50 -4.19 -15.20 7.93
CA PHE A 50 -3.40 -14.74 9.08
C PHE A 50 -3.12 -13.25 9.03
N ASN A 51 -2.83 -12.68 10.19
CA ASN A 51 -2.57 -11.25 10.33
C ASN A 51 -1.12 -10.91 9.92
N VAL A 52 -0.99 -9.82 9.17
CA VAL A 52 0.29 -9.21 8.79
C VAL A 52 0.32 -7.81 9.39
N ASN A 53 1.10 -7.62 10.43
CA ASN A 53 1.12 -6.36 11.18
C ASN A 53 2.53 -5.77 11.24
N GLY A 54 2.60 -4.44 11.32
CA GLY A 54 3.88 -3.77 11.43
C GLY A 54 3.74 -2.25 11.53
N ARG A 55 4.84 -1.58 11.21
CA ARG A 55 4.91 -0.12 11.16
C ARG A 55 5.37 0.30 9.77
N ALA A 56 4.97 1.50 9.36
CA ALA A 56 5.46 2.14 8.15
C ALA A 56 5.94 3.55 8.46
N ALA A 57 6.98 3.98 7.75
CA ALA A 57 7.47 5.35 7.76
C ALA A 57 7.87 5.75 6.34
N GLY A 58 7.71 7.04 6.01
CA GLY A 58 7.98 7.47 4.65
C GLY A 58 7.83 8.96 4.43
N VAL A 59 7.69 9.30 3.15
CA VAL A 59 7.51 10.66 2.69
C VAL A 59 6.26 10.77 1.84
N GLN A 60 5.66 11.96 1.85
CA GLN A 60 4.52 12.26 0.98
C GLN A 60 4.71 13.62 0.33
N PHE A 61 4.23 13.74 -0.88
CA PHE A 61 4.15 14.99 -1.64
C PHE A 61 2.72 15.17 -2.14
N GLY A 62 2.18 16.37 -2.07
CA GLY A 62 0.85 16.66 -2.58
C GLY A 62 0.72 18.10 -3.03
N CYS A 63 -0.12 18.34 -4.05
CA CYS A 63 -0.53 19.67 -4.47
C CYS A 63 -2.05 19.70 -4.57
N LEU A 64 -2.66 20.65 -3.87
CA LEU A 64 -4.10 20.82 -3.83
C LEU A 64 -4.48 22.22 -4.32
N ALA A 65 -5.40 22.28 -5.26
CA ALA A 65 -6.08 23.51 -5.63
C ALA A 65 -7.07 23.89 -4.52
N VAL A 66 -7.07 25.14 -4.13
CA VAL A 66 -7.97 25.69 -3.10
C VAL A 66 -9.01 26.58 -3.77
N ARG A 67 -10.28 26.24 -3.58
CA ARG A 67 -11.41 27.05 -4.05
C ARG A 67 -12.45 27.15 -2.96
N ASP A 68 -12.57 28.33 -2.36
CA ASP A 68 -13.42 28.57 -1.20
C ASP A 68 -13.08 27.60 -0.05
N ARG A 69 -13.99 26.70 0.28
CA ARG A 69 -13.79 25.65 1.30
C ARG A 69 -13.41 24.30 0.71
N LEU A 70 -13.35 24.20 -0.62
CA LEU A 70 -12.99 22.96 -1.30
C LEU A 70 -11.48 22.91 -1.55
N ARG A 71 -10.90 21.75 -1.34
CA ARG A 71 -9.50 21.41 -1.66
C ARG A 71 -9.48 20.15 -2.46
N TYR A 72 -8.87 20.16 -3.63
CA TYR A 72 -8.79 18.98 -4.49
C TYR A 72 -7.47 18.95 -5.25
N GLY A 73 -6.95 17.76 -5.48
CA GLY A 73 -5.69 17.59 -6.17
C GLY A 73 -5.16 16.17 -6.10
N ALA A 74 -3.85 16.05 -6.04
CA ALA A 74 -3.17 14.76 -6.04
C ALA A 74 -2.12 14.68 -4.94
N ALA A 75 -1.86 13.45 -4.48
CA ALA A 75 -0.82 13.10 -3.54
C ALA A 75 -0.05 11.87 -4.00
N LEU A 76 1.25 11.88 -3.74
CA LEU A 76 2.18 10.77 -3.94
C LEU A 76 2.79 10.41 -2.59
N ASP A 77 2.94 9.12 -2.33
CA ASP A 77 3.55 8.61 -1.11
C ASP A 77 4.53 7.50 -1.43
N LEU A 78 5.58 7.44 -0.61
CA LEU A 78 6.49 6.31 -0.55
C LEU A 78 6.76 5.99 0.92
N MET A 79 6.44 4.78 1.34
CA MET A 79 6.61 4.29 2.71
C MET A 79 7.42 3.00 2.68
N ASP A 80 8.43 2.93 3.53
CA ASP A 80 9.08 1.69 3.92
C ASP A 80 8.28 1.03 5.05
N THR A 81 8.23 -0.30 5.08
CA THR A 81 7.43 -1.02 6.09
C THR A 81 8.10 -2.30 6.54
N ASN A 82 7.92 -2.64 7.81
CA ASN A 82 8.33 -3.90 8.39
C ASN A 82 7.13 -4.82 8.72
N ALA A 83 6.00 -4.60 8.04
CA ALA A 83 4.80 -5.40 8.28
C ALA A 83 5.03 -6.83 7.79
N SER A 84 4.91 -7.77 8.70
CA SER A 84 5.05 -9.20 8.42
C SER A 84 4.06 -10.02 9.25
N GLY A 85 3.80 -11.22 8.79
CA GLY A 85 2.96 -12.18 9.46
C GLY A 85 3.29 -13.59 8.99
N ASN A 86 3.00 -14.55 9.84
CA ASN A 86 3.33 -15.93 9.57
C ASN A 86 2.26 -16.89 10.09
N THR A 87 2.19 -18.06 9.49
CA THR A 87 1.29 -19.13 9.89
C THR A 87 1.83 -20.49 9.47
N GLN A 88 1.33 -21.53 10.08
CA GLN A 88 1.60 -22.90 9.69
C GLN A 88 0.67 -23.34 8.54
N GLU A 89 1.09 -24.32 7.76
CA GLU A 89 0.25 -24.99 6.76
C GLU A 89 -1.03 -25.52 7.42
N ARG A 90 -2.12 -25.49 6.67
CA ARG A 90 -3.43 -25.95 7.16
C ARG A 90 -3.43 -27.47 7.46
N ALA A 91 -4.08 -27.86 8.55
CA ALA A 91 -4.24 -29.28 8.89
C ALA A 91 -4.92 -30.08 7.77
N PRO A 92 -4.59 -31.38 7.57
CA PRO A 92 -3.79 -32.23 8.45
C PRO A 92 -2.27 -32.14 8.23
N ASN A 93 -1.80 -31.52 7.14
CA ASN A 93 -0.40 -31.42 6.79
C ASN A 93 0.16 -30.13 7.43
N GLN A 94 1.01 -30.22 8.40
CA GLN A 94 1.61 -29.06 9.08
C GLN A 94 3.13 -29.07 8.91
N ASP A 95 3.57 -29.48 7.73
CA ASP A 95 4.99 -29.68 7.42
C ASP A 95 5.70 -28.39 7.04
N PHE A 96 4.93 -27.32 6.74
CA PHE A 96 5.47 -26.06 6.28
C PHE A 96 4.97 -24.88 7.11
N PHE A 97 5.80 -23.87 7.15
CA PHE A 97 5.55 -22.56 7.75
C PHE A 97 5.63 -21.50 6.66
N ALA A 98 4.63 -20.67 6.55
CA ALA A 98 4.55 -19.60 5.54
C ALA A 98 4.58 -18.22 6.20
N GLU A 99 5.33 -17.30 5.61
CA GLU A 99 5.45 -15.91 6.03
C GLU A 99 5.18 -15.00 4.84
N THR A 100 4.47 -13.91 5.10
CA THR A 100 4.28 -12.80 4.15
C THR A 100 4.81 -11.52 4.78
N ALA A 101 5.57 -10.74 4.02
CA ALA A 101 6.09 -9.45 4.43
C ALA A 101 5.91 -8.41 3.31
N PHE A 102 5.55 -7.18 3.70
CA PHE A 102 5.55 -6.02 2.82
C PHE A 102 6.85 -5.25 3.04
N ASP A 103 7.59 -4.95 1.96
CA ASP A 103 8.84 -4.19 2.06
C ASP A 103 8.60 -2.69 1.97
N TRP A 104 7.88 -2.25 0.95
CA TRP A 104 7.54 -0.85 0.73
C TRP A 104 6.16 -0.72 0.07
N ILE A 105 5.53 0.43 0.26
CA ILE A 105 4.25 0.79 -0.35
C ILE A 105 4.39 2.17 -0.96
N ALA A 106 4.11 2.29 -2.27
CA ALA A 106 3.99 3.56 -2.96
C ALA A 106 2.55 3.78 -3.40
N THR A 107 2.06 5.04 -3.35
CA THR A 107 0.71 5.38 -3.79
C THR A 107 0.69 6.62 -4.65
N MET A 108 -0.26 6.66 -5.59
CA MET A 108 -0.65 7.84 -6.35
C MET A 108 -2.15 8.03 -6.19
N ARG A 109 -2.57 9.13 -5.55
CA ARG A 109 -3.95 9.32 -5.10
C ARG A 109 -4.51 10.68 -5.53
N ALA A 110 -5.78 10.71 -5.92
CA ALA A 110 -6.59 11.91 -5.93
C ALA A 110 -7.06 12.21 -4.50
N VAL A 111 -7.15 13.48 -4.16
CA VAL A 111 -7.59 13.98 -2.84
C VAL A 111 -8.71 14.97 -3.06
N GLY A 112 -9.80 14.80 -2.31
CA GLY A 112 -10.91 15.75 -2.27
C GLY A 112 -11.25 16.08 -0.83
N GLY A 113 -11.17 17.35 -0.44
CA GLY A 113 -11.33 17.79 0.94
C GLY A 113 -12.27 18.99 1.08
N TYR A 114 -12.81 19.11 2.27
CA TYR A 114 -13.65 20.24 2.69
C TYR A 114 -13.09 20.86 3.96
N GLN A 115 -12.85 22.16 3.91
CA GLN A 115 -12.35 22.95 5.03
C GLN A 115 -13.51 23.29 5.96
N LEU A 116 -13.54 22.67 7.14
CA LEU A 116 -14.57 22.91 8.17
C LEU A 116 -14.40 24.29 8.79
N ASP A 117 -13.16 24.62 9.13
CA ASP A 117 -12.75 25.93 9.65
C ASP A 117 -11.36 26.31 9.09
N PRO A 118 -10.82 27.52 9.36
CA PRO A 118 -9.54 27.95 8.81
C PRO A 118 -8.34 27.04 9.11
N ARG A 119 -8.47 26.12 10.07
CA ARG A 119 -7.39 25.23 10.49
C ARG A 119 -7.65 23.77 10.17
N VAL A 120 -8.92 23.33 10.07
CA VAL A 120 -9.27 21.90 9.96
C VAL A 120 -9.87 21.61 8.60
N THR A 121 -9.29 20.67 7.90
CA THR A 121 -9.77 20.12 6.63
C THR A 121 -10.03 18.62 6.80
N LEU A 122 -11.23 18.17 6.45
CA LEU A 122 -11.53 16.75 6.27
C LEU A 122 -11.38 16.40 4.80
N TYR A 123 -10.87 15.22 4.49
CA TYR A 123 -10.70 14.78 3.10
C TYR A 123 -10.90 13.28 2.92
N VAL A 124 -11.25 12.94 1.70
CA VAL A 124 -11.26 11.58 1.19
C VAL A 124 -10.20 11.46 0.12
N THR A 125 -9.69 10.25 -0.07
CA THR A 125 -8.64 10.02 -1.05
C THR A 125 -8.82 8.66 -1.70
N GLY A 126 -8.37 8.52 -2.95
CA GLY A 126 -8.42 7.25 -3.66
C GLY A 126 -7.47 7.25 -4.84
N GLY A 127 -6.95 6.07 -5.18
CA GLY A 127 -5.99 5.96 -6.27
C GLY A 127 -5.36 4.59 -6.40
N LEU A 128 -4.15 4.57 -6.94
CA LEU A 128 -3.37 3.37 -7.20
C LEU A 128 -2.33 3.14 -6.11
N ALA A 129 -2.06 1.89 -5.83
CA ALA A 129 -1.04 1.44 -4.90
C ALA A 129 -0.11 0.44 -5.57
N PHE A 130 1.17 0.48 -5.18
CA PHE A 130 2.21 -0.44 -5.62
C PHE A 130 2.97 -0.89 -4.38
N SER A 131 3.34 -2.17 -4.32
CA SER A 131 4.08 -2.73 -3.19
C SER A 131 4.99 -3.86 -3.64
N ALA A 132 6.11 -4.06 -2.93
CA ALA A 132 6.88 -5.28 -3.00
C ALA A 132 6.46 -6.20 -1.85
N VAL A 133 6.04 -7.41 -2.20
CA VAL A 133 5.65 -8.45 -1.26
C VAL A 133 6.66 -9.58 -1.33
N LYS A 134 7.15 -10.01 -0.17
CA LYS A 134 8.00 -11.19 0.00
C LYS A 134 7.21 -12.30 0.65
N ILE A 135 7.36 -13.49 0.13
CA ILE A 135 6.89 -14.72 0.75
C ILE A 135 8.08 -15.60 1.11
N ARG A 136 8.02 -16.22 2.28
CA ARG A 136 8.99 -17.20 2.75
C ARG A 136 8.25 -18.46 3.17
N VAL A 137 8.73 -19.61 2.69
CA VAL A 137 8.21 -20.90 3.08
C VAL A 137 9.35 -21.71 3.66
N CYS A 138 9.17 -22.28 4.84
CA CYS A 138 10.15 -23.11 5.53
C CYS A 138 9.54 -24.47 5.83
N ALA A 139 10.28 -25.55 5.53
CA ALA A 139 9.90 -26.89 5.96
C ALA A 139 10.27 -27.09 7.44
N VAL A 140 9.28 -27.51 8.25
CA VAL A 140 9.45 -27.77 9.69
C VAL A 140 9.60 -29.26 9.98
N SER A 141 9.21 -30.12 9.02
CA SER A 141 9.33 -31.58 9.14
C SER A 141 9.68 -32.22 7.79
N GLY A 142 9.88 -33.52 7.78
CA GLY A 142 10.21 -34.30 6.57
C GLY A 142 11.65 -34.15 6.11
N ALA A 143 11.91 -34.58 4.85
CA ALA A 143 13.26 -34.63 4.27
C ALA A 143 13.91 -33.24 4.08
N PHE A 144 13.11 -32.16 4.06
CA PHE A 144 13.57 -30.78 3.89
C PHE A 144 13.51 -29.95 5.18
N ALA A 145 13.33 -30.59 6.34
CA ALA A 145 13.25 -29.92 7.63
C ALA A 145 14.41 -28.95 7.84
N GLY A 146 14.09 -27.70 8.22
CA GLY A 146 15.06 -26.62 8.39
C GLY A 146 15.46 -25.89 7.11
N THR A 147 14.94 -26.28 5.94
CA THR A 147 15.18 -25.56 4.68
C THR A 147 14.12 -24.51 4.44
N CYS A 148 14.53 -23.29 4.05
CA CYS A 148 13.64 -22.20 3.70
C CYS A 148 13.85 -21.75 2.27
N GLY A 149 12.77 -21.42 1.59
CA GLY A 149 12.75 -20.76 0.30
C GLY A 149 12.08 -19.37 0.41
N THR A 150 12.53 -18.44 -0.42
CA THR A 150 11.98 -17.08 -0.48
C THR A 150 11.65 -16.72 -1.91
N SER A 151 10.51 -16.08 -2.12
CA SER A 151 10.11 -15.49 -3.38
C SER A 151 9.59 -14.08 -3.17
N SER A 152 9.75 -13.20 -4.15
CA SER A 152 9.26 -11.83 -4.09
C SER A 152 8.60 -11.42 -5.39
N ALA A 153 7.57 -10.59 -5.30
CA ALA A 153 6.93 -9.99 -6.47
C ALA A 153 6.44 -8.59 -6.16
N ASN A 154 6.41 -7.75 -7.20
CA ASN A 154 5.73 -6.48 -7.12
C ASN A 154 4.24 -6.69 -7.42
N VAL A 155 3.40 -6.13 -6.58
CA VAL A 155 1.95 -6.14 -6.71
C VAL A 155 1.44 -4.72 -6.90
N TRP A 156 0.36 -4.58 -7.62
CA TRP A 156 -0.36 -3.32 -7.72
C TRP A 156 -1.78 -3.49 -7.20
N GLY A 157 -2.45 -2.37 -6.92
CA GLY A 157 -3.79 -2.41 -6.39
C GLY A 157 -4.41 -1.03 -6.33
N VAL A 158 -5.50 -0.95 -5.61
CA VAL A 158 -6.21 0.29 -5.35
C VAL A 158 -6.08 0.67 -3.88
N VAL A 159 -6.13 1.96 -3.61
CA VAL A 159 -6.15 2.51 -2.26
C VAL A 159 -7.30 3.49 -2.14
N GLY A 160 -7.99 3.44 -1.00
CA GLY A 160 -9.01 4.41 -0.62
C GLY A 160 -8.85 4.79 0.84
N GLY A 161 -9.25 6.00 1.20
CA GLY A 161 -9.10 6.42 2.57
C GLY A 161 -9.78 7.73 2.93
N VAL A 162 -9.69 8.04 4.20
CA VAL A 162 -10.21 9.27 4.79
C VAL A 162 -9.16 9.88 5.70
N GLY A 163 -9.16 11.18 5.83
CA GLY A 163 -8.21 11.85 6.70
C GLY A 163 -8.66 13.22 7.17
N THR A 164 -7.91 13.71 8.10
CA THR A 164 -8.03 15.07 8.59
C THR A 164 -6.68 15.75 8.57
N GLN A 165 -6.66 17.02 8.25
CA GLN A 165 -5.47 17.88 8.29
C GLN A 165 -5.74 19.08 9.17
N VAL A 166 -4.84 19.33 10.11
CA VAL A 166 -4.89 20.49 11.03
C VAL A 166 -3.71 21.40 10.72
N ARG A 167 -4.00 22.65 10.30
CA ARG A 167 -2.99 23.66 10.03
C ARG A 167 -2.47 24.25 11.34
N LEU A 168 -1.20 24.02 11.63
CA LEU A 168 -0.52 24.51 12.84
C LEU A 168 0.00 25.93 12.64
N SER A 169 0.46 26.25 11.44
CA SER A 169 0.95 27.57 11.04
C SER A 169 0.75 27.79 9.55
N ARG A 170 1.24 28.90 9.00
CA ARG A 170 1.18 29.17 7.55
C ARG A 170 1.93 28.09 6.75
N ARG A 171 3.00 27.51 7.31
CA ARG A 171 3.87 26.55 6.61
C ARG A 171 3.77 25.12 7.12
N TRP A 172 3.10 24.88 8.25
CA TRP A 172 3.08 23.55 8.86
C TRP A 172 1.67 23.07 9.11
N SER A 173 1.43 21.81 8.80
CA SER A 173 0.21 21.09 9.17
C SER A 173 0.52 19.68 9.67
N LEU A 174 -0.38 19.16 10.48
CA LEU A 174 -0.42 17.78 10.92
C LEU A 174 -1.61 17.11 10.24
N SER A 175 -1.41 15.92 9.68
CA SER A 175 -2.51 15.09 9.15
C SER A 175 -2.57 13.74 9.83
N ALA A 176 -3.77 13.17 9.90
CA ALA A 176 -4.03 11.81 10.31
C ALA A 176 -4.89 11.16 9.23
N GLU A 177 -4.53 9.96 8.78
CA GLU A 177 -5.19 9.23 7.71
C GLU A 177 -5.42 7.77 8.06
N TYR A 178 -6.54 7.25 7.61
CA TYR A 178 -6.80 5.83 7.49
C TYR A 178 -6.87 5.48 6.01
N LEU A 179 -6.05 4.54 5.58
CA LEU A 179 -5.96 4.05 4.21
C LEU A 179 -6.26 2.56 4.18
N ALA A 180 -7.12 2.13 3.27
CA ALA A 180 -7.41 0.73 2.99
C ALA A 180 -6.88 0.38 1.59
N PHE A 181 -6.15 -0.72 1.48
CA PHE A 181 -5.51 -1.22 0.28
C PHE A 181 -6.15 -2.54 -0.14
N GLY A 182 -6.49 -2.65 -1.41
CA GLY A 182 -6.85 -3.90 -2.08
C GLY A 182 -5.83 -4.16 -3.18
N PHE A 183 -4.94 -5.12 -2.98
CA PHE A 183 -3.98 -5.53 -3.99
C PHE A 183 -4.56 -6.65 -4.86
N GLU A 184 -4.06 -6.76 -6.09
CA GLU A 184 -4.41 -7.89 -6.96
C GLU A 184 -3.87 -9.20 -6.40
N ASN A 185 -4.63 -10.27 -6.60
CA ASN A 185 -4.14 -11.62 -6.35
C ASN A 185 -3.03 -11.92 -7.34
N LYS A 186 -1.87 -12.25 -6.84
CA LYS A 186 -0.70 -12.55 -7.68
C LYS A 186 -0.16 -13.94 -7.39
N ASP A 187 0.14 -14.64 -8.49
CA ASP A 187 0.89 -15.88 -8.41
C ASP A 187 2.36 -15.58 -8.18
N PHE A 188 2.89 -16.13 -7.10
CA PHE A 188 4.30 -16.07 -6.77
C PHE A 188 4.99 -17.31 -7.34
N PRO A 189 6.17 -17.15 -7.97
CA PRO A 189 6.98 -18.30 -8.33
C PRO A 189 7.29 -19.12 -7.08
N ALA A 190 7.33 -20.44 -7.24
CA ALA A 190 7.63 -21.35 -6.14
C ALA A 190 8.96 -20.95 -5.47
N PRO A 191 9.00 -20.78 -4.15
CA PRO A 191 10.25 -20.46 -3.46
C PRO A 191 11.19 -21.65 -3.52
N VAL A 192 12.37 -21.46 -4.12
CA VAL A 192 13.41 -22.50 -4.23
C VAL A 192 13.84 -22.93 -2.81
N PRO A 193 13.94 -24.23 -2.47
CA PRO A 193 13.90 -25.39 -3.38
C PRO A 193 12.51 -26.04 -3.59
N PHE A 194 11.44 -25.44 -3.16
CA PHE A 194 10.08 -26.01 -3.17
C PHE A 194 9.36 -25.70 -4.49
N SER A 195 9.72 -26.38 -5.58
CA SER A 195 9.20 -26.11 -6.93
C SER A 195 7.69 -26.34 -7.13
N ASP A 196 7.04 -27.01 -6.19
CA ASP A 196 5.61 -27.31 -6.19
C ASP A 196 4.77 -26.38 -5.28
N ARG A 197 5.41 -25.45 -4.60
CA ARG A 197 4.78 -24.55 -3.60
C ARG A 197 4.54 -23.12 -4.12
N GLY A 198 4.54 -22.92 -5.43
CA GLY A 198 4.06 -21.68 -6.04
C GLY A 198 2.54 -21.56 -5.89
N GLY A 199 2.04 -20.34 -5.78
CA GLY A 199 0.59 -20.11 -5.66
C GLY A 199 0.25 -18.65 -5.49
N GLY A 200 -1.07 -18.38 -5.43
CA GLY A 200 -1.63 -17.06 -5.24
C GLY A 200 -1.52 -16.59 -3.79
N VAL A 201 -1.29 -15.31 -3.62
CA VAL A 201 -1.41 -14.62 -2.34
C VAL A 201 -2.44 -13.51 -2.50
N ASP A 202 -3.40 -13.47 -1.58
CA ASP A 202 -4.42 -12.42 -1.48
C ASP A 202 -4.02 -11.44 -0.35
N PRO A 203 -3.28 -10.37 -0.66
CA PRO A 203 -2.80 -9.43 0.33
C PRO A 203 -3.75 -8.23 0.46
N GLY A 204 -4.32 -8.05 1.64
CA GLY A 204 -5.05 -6.85 2.02
C GLY A 204 -4.32 -6.11 3.12
N ALA A 205 -4.29 -4.78 3.07
CA ALA A 205 -3.65 -3.97 4.10
C ALA A 205 -4.49 -2.75 4.48
N GLN A 206 -4.36 -2.32 5.72
CA GLN A 206 -4.89 -1.08 6.25
C GLN A 206 -3.76 -0.33 6.94
N VAL A 207 -3.71 0.98 6.76
CA VAL A 207 -2.68 1.82 7.36
C VAL A 207 -3.35 2.96 8.12
N LEU A 208 -3.04 3.06 9.40
CA LEU A 208 -3.35 4.24 10.21
C LEU A 208 -2.06 5.01 10.40
N ARG A 209 -2.01 6.26 9.90
CA ARG A 209 -0.79 7.07 9.91
C ARG A 209 -1.03 8.52 10.29
N ALA A 210 0.02 9.16 10.75
CA ALA A 210 0.10 10.61 10.90
C ALA A 210 1.24 11.15 10.04
N ALA A 211 1.11 12.41 9.59
CA ALA A 211 2.17 13.08 8.85
C ALA A 211 2.32 14.54 9.28
N LEU A 212 3.57 14.99 9.32
CA LEU A 212 3.93 16.40 9.47
C LEU A 212 4.28 16.96 8.10
N ASN A 213 3.56 17.98 7.64
CA ASN A 213 3.67 18.54 6.30
C ASN A 213 4.19 19.97 6.33
N PHE A 214 5.08 20.27 5.41
CA PHE A 214 5.58 21.61 5.11
C PHE A 214 4.94 22.10 3.81
N HIS A 215 4.33 23.29 3.85
CA HIS A 215 3.65 23.95 2.73
C HIS A 215 4.53 25.03 2.09
N PHE A 216 4.50 25.14 0.78
CA PHE A 216 5.28 26.11 0.00
C PHE A 216 4.52 26.58 -1.25
#